data_d2f12b0aff144d1b3ced5ce5322e1c87
#
_entry.id   d2f12b0aff144d1b3ced5ce5322e1c87
#
_cell.length_a   1.000
_cell.length_b   1.000
_cell.length_c   1.000
_cell.angle_alpha   90.00
_cell.angle_beta   90.00
_cell.angle_gamma   90.00
#
_symmetry.space_group_name_H-M   'P 1'
#
loop_
_entity.id
_entity.type
_entity.pdbx_description
1 polymer ?
#
loop_
_entity_poly.entity_id
_entity_poly.type
_entity_poly.pdbx_seq_one_letter_code
_entity_poly.pdbx_strand_id
1 'polypeptide(L)'
;SGPRNVINLQRVQGYQKAINESEFNLNTDLIIFNEKLIEGEQLGMVRSKKLLKKYPLLNGVFATTDMLATGLIKVAKKQNIRVPEELKVIGFSNWAISMLYEPSISTVDQPGFEMGMKAAQLLFSKISATSTVSEKTVIIKTKVIPRESSKVN
;
A
#
# COMPACT_ATOMS: atom_id res chain seq x y z
N SER A 1 1.35 14.40 -6.14
CA SER A 1 1.17 13.47 -7.26
C SER A 1 -0.29 13.07 -7.33
N GLY A 2 -0.92 13.20 -8.48
CA GLY A 2 -2.33 12.90 -8.66
C GLY A 2 -2.67 11.42 -8.49
N PRO A 3 -3.95 11.10 -8.38
CA PRO A 3 -4.47 9.77 -8.05
C PRO A 3 -4.15 8.68 -9.08
N ARG A 4 -3.77 9.05 -10.28
CA ARG A 4 -3.46 8.17 -11.41
C ARG A 4 -1.99 8.19 -11.82
N ASN A 5 -1.07 8.41 -10.86
CA ASN A 5 0.34 8.26 -11.18
C ASN A 5 0.67 6.78 -11.49
N VAL A 6 1.72 6.56 -12.26
CA VAL A 6 2.12 5.21 -12.73
C VAL A 6 2.27 4.23 -11.56
N ILE A 7 2.84 4.67 -10.43
CA ILE A 7 3.05 3.83 -9.24
C ILE A 7 1.72 3.32 -8.66
N ASN A 8 0.72 4.20 -8.54
CA ASN A 8 -0.58 3.82 -8.01
C ASN A 8 -1.32 2.88 -8.98
N LEU A 9 -1.20 3.11 -10.28
CA LEU A 9 -1.78 2.21 -11.29
C LEU A 9 -1.16 0.81 -11.21
N GLN A 10 0.15 0.71 -11.07
CA GLN A 10 0.83 -0.59 -10.91
C GLN A 10 0.40 -1.34 -9.64
N ARG A 11 0.19 -0.63 -8.52
CA ARG A 11 -0.34 -1.25 -7.28
C ARG A 11 -1.76 -1.76 -7.46
N VAL A 12 -2.62 -1.01 -8.16
CA VAL A 12 -3.98 -1.44 -8.50
C VAL A 12 -3.95 -2.64 -9.43
N GLN A 13 -3.12 -2.64 -10.47
CA GLN A 13 -2.97 -3.77 -11.38
C GLN A 13 -2.52 -5.04 -10.64
N GLY A 14 -1.57 -4.91 -9.70
CA GLY A 14 -1.14 -6.02 -8.84
C GLY A 14 -2.29 -6.58 -8.00
N TYR A 15 -3.09 -5.71 -7.39
CA TYR A 15 -4.29 -6.11 -6.65
C TYR A 15 -5.30 -6.82 -7.54
N GLN A 16 -5.62 -6.25 -8.71
CA GLN A 16 -6.56 -6.85 -9.67
C GLN A 16 -6.09 -8.23 -10.13
N LYS A 17 -4.80 -8.36 -10.44
CA LYS A 17 -4.21 -9.64 -10.82
C LYS A 17 -4.37 -10.67 -9.71
N ALA A 18 -4.04 -10.32 -8.47
CA ALA A 18 -4.15 -11.23 -7.33
C ALA A 18 -5.60 -11.69 -7.08
N ILE A 19 -6.59 -10.80 -7.22
CA ILE A 19 -8.01 -11.16 -7.09
C ILE A 19 -8.44 -12.08 -8.25
N ASN A 20 -8.04 -11.79 -9.48
CA ASN A 20 -8.39 -12.60 -10.65
C ASN A 20 -7.75 -14.02 -10.61
N GLU A 21 -6.61 -14.17 -9.92
CA GLU A 21 -5.94 -15.45 -9.71
C GLU A 21 -6.46 -16.20 -8.46
N SER A 22 -7.38 -15.60 -7.70
CA SER A 22 -8.01 -16.19 -6.51
C SER A 22 -9.43 -16.66 -6.80
N GLU A 23 -10.06 -17.27 -5.79
CA GLU A 23 -11.48 -17.65 -5.81
C GLU A 23 -12.44 -16.45 -5.66
N PHE A 24 -11.91 -15.25 -5.40
CA PHE A 24 -12.73 -14.06 -5.19
C PHE A 24 -13.07 -13.36 -6.50
N ASN A 25 -14.26 -12.78 -6.56
CA ASN A 25 -14.69 -11.97 -7.68
C ASN A 25 -14.19 -10.54 -7.53
N LEU A 26 -13.56 -10.00 -8.58
CA LEU A 26 -13.14 -8.61 -8.62
C LEU A 26 -14.35 -7.68 -8.66
N ASN A 27 -14.51 -6.85 -7.63
CA ASN A 27 -15.45 -5.75 -7.63
C ASN A 27 -14.69 -4.43 -7.80
N THR A 28 -14.78 -3.84 -8.98
CA THR A 28 -14.09 -2.58 -9.32
C THR A 28 -14.56 -1.38 -8.50
N ASP A 29 -15.79 -1.42 -7.96
CA ASP A 29 -16.33 -0.38 -7.07
C ASP A 29 -15.58 -0.29 -5.74
N LEU A 30 -14.84 -1.34 -5.37
CA LEU A 30 -13.98 -1.37 -4.19
C LEU A 30 -12.60 -0.75 -4.44
N ILE A 31 -12.27 -0.40 -5.69
CA ILE A 31 -11.02 0.30 -6.04
C ILE A 31 -11.25 1.80 -5.94
N ILE A 32 -10.76 2.40 -4.85
CA ILE A 32 -11.00 3.82 -4.56
C ILE A 32 -9.78 4.64 -4.92
N PHE A 33 -9.94 5.54 -5.90
CA PHE A 33 -8.94 6.55 -6.23
C PHE A 33 -9.18 7.85 -5.47
N ASN A 34 -8.09 8.55 -5.20
CA ASN A 34 -8.17 9.90 -4.63
C ASN A 34 -8.14 10.94 -5.76
N GLU A 35 -9.12 11.83 -5.78
CA GLU A 35 -9.23 12.93 -6.74
C GLU A 35 -8.74 14.27 -6.18
N LYS A 36 -8.41 14.33 -4.89
CA LYS A 36 -8.03 15.56 -4.19
C LYS A 36 -6.60 15.49 -3.69
N LEU A 37 -5.97 16.66 -3.51
CA LEU A 37 -4.61 16.84 -2.99
C LEU A 37 -4.46 16.54 -1.48
N ILE A 38 -5.49 15.99 -0.82
CA ILE A 38 -5.41 15.58 0.58
C ILE A 38 -4.67 14.23 0.62
N GLU A 39 -3.66 14.14 1.47
CA GLU A 39 -2.82 12.92 1.61
C GLU A 39 -2.78 12.44 3.06
N GLY A 40 -2.25 11.24 3.26
CA GLY A 40 -1.95 10.71 4.57
C GLY A 40 -3.17 10.23 5.36
N GLU A 41 -3.08 10.31 6.69
CA GLU A 41 -4.08 9.79 7.63
C GLU A 41 -5.47 10.42 7.43
N GLN A 42 -5.53 11.74 7.22
CA GLN A 42 -6.81 12.44 7.04
C GLN A 42 -7.58 11.94 5.82
N LEU A 43 -6.87 11.71 4.71
CA LEU A 43 -7.47 11.11 3.52
C LEU A 43 -7.98 9.70 3.83
N GLY A 44 -7.15 8.88 4.50
CA GLY A 44 -7.53 7.56 4.96
C GLY A 44 -8.82 7.60 5.77
N MET A 45 -8.94 8.50 6.72
CA MET A 45 -10.15 8.67 7.53
C MET A 45 -11.39 9.04 6.72
N VAL A 46 -11.28 10.02 5.81
CA VAL A 46 -12.43 10.48 5.00
C VAL A 46 -12.93 9.37 4.09
N ARG A 47 -12.02 8.67 3.43
CA ARG A 47 -12.36 7.56 2.50
C ARG A 47 -12.92 6.36 3.24
N SER A 48 -12.31 5.99 4.36
CA SER A 48 -12.75 4.86 5.17
C SER A 48 -14.16 5.03 5.74
N LYS A 49 -14.53 6.23 6.18
CA LYS A 49 -15.91 6.51 6.63
C LYS A 49 -16.94 6.20 5.54
N LYS A 50 -16.66 6.62 4.29
CA LYS A 50 -17.55 6.36 3.16
C LYS A 50 -17.56 4.88 2.78
N LEU A 51 -16.38 4.27 2.75
CA LEU A 51 -16.20 2.86 2.38
C LEU A 51 -16.95 1.94 3.35
N LEU A 52 -16.68 2.05 4.65
CA LEU A 52 -17.28 1.19 5.67
C LEU A 52 -18.79 1.40 5.80
N LYS A 53 -19.28 2.63 5.56
CA LYS A 53 -20.72 2.89 5.50
C LYS A 53 -21.39 2.23 4.29
N LYS A 54 -20.73 2.28 3.12
CA LYS A 54 -21.27 1.71 1.87
C LYS A 54 -21.19 0.18 1.84
N TYR A 55 -20.15 -0.39 2.48
CA TYR A 55 -19.87 -1.82 2.47
C TYR A 55 -19.65 -2.34 3.91
N PRO A 56 -20.72 -2.52 4.69
CA PRO A 56 -20.62 -2.91 6.10
C PRO A 56 -20.06 -4.31 6.34
N LEU A 57 -20.10 -5.18 5.33
CA LEU A 57 -19.55 -6.54 5.38
C LEU A 57 -18.11 -6.65 4.86
N LEU A 58 -17.45 -5.51 4.61
CA LEU A 58 -16.07 -5.49 4.16
C LEU A 58 -15.14 -6.03 5.26
N ASN A 59 -14.38 -7.06 4.96
CA ASN A 59 -13.51 -7.76 5.91
C ASN A 59 -12.01 -7.63 5.62
N GLY A 60 -11.63 -6.95 4.53
CA GLY A 60 -10.22 -6.71 4.20
C GLY A 60 -10.01 -5.46 3.35
N VAL A 61 -8.95 -4.72 3.64
CA VAL A 61 -8.55 -3.53 2.87
C VAL A 61 -7.05 -3.51 2.63
N PHE A 62 -6.67 -3.34 1.37
CA PHE A 62 -5.33 -2.97 0.95
C PHE A 62 -5.25 -1.44 0.77
N ALA A 63 -4.50 -0.79 1.64
CA ALA A 63 -4.22 0.65 1.54
C ALA A 63 -2.89 0.86 0.80
N THR A 64 -2.88 1.73 -0.20
CA THR A 64 -1.69 1.96 -1.02
C THR A 64 -0.54 2.69 -0.30
N THR A 65 -0.72 3.10 0.94
CA THR A 65 0.33 3.59 1.86
C THR A 65 -0.03 3.26 3.31
N ASP A 66 0.98 3.16 4.19
CA ASP A 66 0.78 2.94 5.62
C ASP A 66 0.00 4.09 6.27
N MET A 67 0.18 5.33 5.81
CA MET A 67 -0.57 6.49 6.30
C MET A 67 -2.07 6.42 5.98
N LEU A 68 -2.46 5.84 4.86
CA LEU A 68 -3.87 5.59 4.56
C LEU A 68 -4.43 4.49 5.47
N ALA A 69 -3.62 3.47 5.75
CA ALA A 69 -3.98 2.39 6.66
C ALA A 69 -4.21 2.89 8.09
N THR A 70 -3.37 3.81 8.60
CA THR A 70 -3.60 4.42 9.94
C THR A 70 -4.94 5.13 10.01
N GLY A 71 -5.30 5.90 8.98
CA GLY A 71 -6.60 6.58 8.90
C GLY A 71 -7.78 5.61 8.88
N LEU A 72 -7.65 4.49 8.17
CA LEU A 72 -8.65 3.43 8.15
C LEU A 72 -8.83 2.81 9.54
N ILE A 73 -7.75 2.38 10.19
CA ILE A 73 -7.80 1.77 11.53
C ILE A 73 -8.41 2.73 12.56
N LYS A 74 -8.07 4.01 12.47
CA LYS A 74 -8.65 5.05 13.34
C LYS A 74 -10.16 5.18 13.17
N VAL A 75 -10.67 5.05 11.94
CA VAL A 75 -12.11 5.06 11.68
C VAL A 75 -12.76 3.77 12.15
N ALA A 76 -12.15 2.61 11.88
CA ALA A 76 -12.62 1.31 12.35
C ALA A 76 -12.78 1.33 13.89
N LYS A 77 -11.77 1.77 14.64
CA LYS A 77 -11.80 1.93 16.09
C LYS A 77 -12.94 2.83 16.57
N LYS A 78 -13.20 3.97 15.87
CA LYS A 78 -14.31 4.87 16.20
C LYS A 78 -15.70 4.27 15.92
N GLN A 79 -15.77 3.29 15.05
CA GLN A 79 -17.01 2.56 14.71
C GLN A 79 -17.14 1.22 15.45
N ASN A 80 -16.24 0.95 16.41
CA ASN A 80 -16.15 -0.31 17.17
C ASN A 80 -15.94 -1.54 16.28
N ILE A 81 -15.32 -1.38 15.11
CA ILE A 81 -14.91 -2.47 14.22
C ILE A 81 -13.53 -2.96 14.68
N ARG A 82 -13.44 -4.23 15.03
CA ARG A 82 -12.20 -4.84 15.53
C ARG A 82 -11.25 -5.14 14.36
N VAL A 83 -10.00 -4.73 14.54
CA VAL A 83 -8.89 -5.03 13.61
C VAL A 83 -7.89 -5.89 14.39
N PRO A 84 -7.61 -7.11 13.94
CA PRO A 84 -7.89 -7.71 12.61
C PRO A 84 -9.16 -8.57 12.51
N GLU A 85 -9.91 -8.82 13.59
CA GLU A 85 -10.95 -9.87 13.66
C GLU A 85 -12.07 -9.66 12.64
N GLU A 86 -12.58 -8.42 12.54
CA GLU A 86 -13.68 -8.07 11.66
C GLU A 86 -13.17 -7.40 10.36
N LEU A 87 -12.04 -6.67 10.45
CA LEU A 87 -11.45 -5.97 9.31
C LEU A 87 -9.94 -6.15 9.27
N LYS A 88 -9.44 -6.88 8.30
CA LYS A 88 -8.00 -7.00 8.06
C LYS A 88 -7.48 -5.82 7.24
N VAL A 89 -6.33 -5.28 7.64
CA VAL A 89 -5.73 -4.12 6.99
C VAL A 89 -4.29 -4.39 6.64
N ILE A 90 -3.92 -4.07 5.39
CA ILE A 90 -2.54 -4.08 4.94
C ILE A 90 -2.20 -2.73 4.30
N GLY A 91 -1.05 -2.17 4.67
CA GLY A 91 -0.49 -0.96 4.10
C GLY A 91 0.59 -1.22 3.04
N PHE A 92 1.36 -0.20 2.73
CA PHE A 92 2.47 -0.26 1.77
C PHE A 92 3.53 0.78 2.13
N SER A 93 4.80 0.42 2.03
CA SER A 93 6.05 1.17 2.20
C SER A 93 6.84 0.83 3.46
N ASN A 94 6.28 0.15 4.44
CA ASN A 94 6.92 -0.23 5.71
C ASN A 94 7.54 0.97 6.44
N TRP A 95 6.81 2.08 6.52
CA TRP A 95 7.25 3.24 7.29
C TRP A 95 7.22 2.94 8.80
N ALA A 96 8.05 3.65 9.57
CA ALA A 96 8.15 3.45 11.02
C ALA A 96 6.78 3.46 11.72
N ILE A 97 5.83 4.29 11.25
CA ILE A 97 4.47 4.35 11.79
C ILE A 97 3.77 2.99 11.73
N SER A 98 4.08 2.13 10.76
CA SER A 98 3.44 0.81 10.66
C SER A 98 3.80 -0.13 11.82
N MET A 99 4.95 0.06 12.44
CA MET A 99 5.36 -0.70 13.64
C MET A 99 4.83 -0.07 14.93
N LEU A 100 4.73 1.26 14.96
CA LEU A 100 4.38 2.02 16.16
C LEU A 100 2.87 2.19 16.37
N TYR A 101 2.08 1.86 15.36
CA TYR A 101 0.62 1.97 15.44
C TYR A 101 0.00 0.79 16.18
N GLU A 102 -1.20 0.96 16.74
CA GLU A 102 -1.92 -0.10 17.46
C GLU A 102 -3.33 -0.31 16.84
N PRO A 103 -3.58 -1.51 16.30
CA PRO A 103 -2.65 -2.63 16.09
C PRO A 103 -1.52 -2.29 15.09
N SER A 104 -0.35 -2.93 15.22
CA SER A 104 0.77 -2.78 14.29
C SER A 104 0.36 -3.21 12.88
N ILE A 105 0.76 -2.41 11.88
CA ILE A 105 0.21 -2.52 10.52
C ILE A 105 1.02 -3.48 9.68
N SER A 106 0.38 -4.52 9.17
CA SER A 106 0.92 -5.36 8.09
C SER A 106 1.15 -4.51 6.86
N THR A 107 2.27 -4.70 6.18
CA THR A 107 2.66 -3.81 5.08
C THR A 107 3.51 -4.52 4.04
N VAL A 108 3.66 -3.91 2.87
CA VAL A 108 4.63 -4.32 1.86
C VAL A 108 5.89 -3.47 2.02
N ASP A 109 7.01 -4.11 2.32
CA ASP A 109 8.30 -3.44 2.44
C ASP A 109 8.87 -3.07 1.07
N GLN A 110 9.29 -1.81 0.94
CA GLN A 110 10.07 -1.32 -0.19
C GLN A 110 11.52 -1.15 0.30
N PRO A 111 12.49 -1.93 -0.21
CA PRO A 111 13.87 -1.88 0.26
C PRO A 111 14.58 -0.60 -0.22
N GLY A 112 14.26 0.54 0.37
CA GLY A 112 14.71 1.87 -0.04
C GLY A 112 16.22 2.02 -0.07
N PHE A 113 16.94 1.41 0.90
CA PHE A 113 18.40 1.40 0.92
C PHE A 113 18.98 0.68 -0.32
N GLU A 114 18.48 -0.51 -0.64
CA GLU A 114 18.94 -1.27 -1.80
C GLU A 114 18.60 -0.54 -3.12
N MET A 115 17.40 0.08 -3.18
CA MET A 115 17.00 0.90 -4.33
C MET A 115 17.96 2.08 -4.53
N GLY A 116 18.30 2.82 -3.47
CA GLY A 116 19.26 3.92 -3.52
C GLY A 116 20.65 3.47 -3.93
N MET A 117 21.15 2.37 -3.36
CA MET A 117 22.45 1.80 -3.72
C MET A 117 22.50 1.40 -5.20
N LYS A 118 21.47 0.70 -5.70
CA LYS A 118 21.41 0.30 -7.12
C LYS A 118 21.30 1.48 -8.07
N ALA A 119 20.52 2.50 -7.71
CA ALA A 119 20.43 3.73 -8.49
C ALA A 119 21.79 4.44 -8.59
N ALA A 120 22.52 4.57 -7.47
CA ALA A 120 23.85 5.16 -7.46
C ALA A 120 24.85 4.34 -8.31
N GLN A 121 24.84 3.01 -8.19
CA GLN A 121 25.68 2.13 -9.01
C GLN A 121 25.42 2.30 -10.51
N LEU A 122 24.15 2.39 -10.91
CA LEU A 122 23.77 2.65 -12.30
C LEU A 122 24.22 4.04 -12.77
N LEU A 123 24.09 5.06 -11.92
CA LEU A 123 24.56 6.41 -12.24
C LEU A 123 26.08 6.43 -12.45
N PHE A 124 26.84 5.86 -11.52
CA PHE A 124 28.32 5.82 -11.65
C PHE A 124 28.77 5.04 -12.88
N SER A 125 28.11 3.91 -13.18
CA SER A 125 28.43 3.15 -14.39
C SER A 125 28.20 3.96 -15.68
N LYS A 126 27.15 4.81 -15.71
CA LYS A 126 26.87 5.70 -16.84
C LYS A 126 27.87 6.85 -16.95
N ILE A 127 28.29 7.44 -15.84
CA ILE A 127 29.27 8.53 -15.81
C ILE A 127 30.68 8.02 -16.29
N SER A 128 31.04 6.81 -15.86
CA SER A 128 32.38 6.23 -16.17
C SER A 128 32.44 5.57 -17.54
N ALA A 129 31.32 5.38 -18.22
CA ALA A 129 31.29 4.72 -19.51
C ALA A 129 31.71 5.69 -20.63
N THR A 130 32.70 5.27 -21.42
CA THR A 130 33.17 5.98 -22.65
C THR A 130 32.28 5.70 -23.86
N SER A 131 31.28 4.82 -23.74
CA SER A 131 30.32 4.45 -24.78
C SER A 131 28.89 4.49 -24.25
N THR A 132 27.91 4.60 -25.15
CA THR A 132 26.48 4.59 -24.82
C THR A 132 26.09 3.32 -24.06
N VAL A 133 25.89 3.44 -22.74
CA VAL A 133 25.35 2.35 -21.93
C VAL A 133 23.86 2.23 -22.23
N SER A 134 23.42 1.06 -22.67
CA SER A 134 22.00 0.78 -22.90
C SER A 134 21.19 1.01 -21.61
N GLU A 135 19.94 1.47 -21.75
CA GLU A 135 19.03 1.59 -20.62
C GLU A 135 18.87 0.24 -19.93
N LYS A 136 19.18 0.21 -18.64
CA LYS A 136 19.07 -0.99 -17.82
C LYS A 136 18.00 -0.80 -16.76
N THR A 137 16.94 -1.61 -16.83
CA THR A 137 15.94 -1.70 -15.76
C THR A 137 16.40 -2.72 -14.72
N VAL A 138 16.43 -2.32 -13.46
CA VAL A 138 16.71 -3.21 -12.32
C VAL A 138 15.45 -3.36 -11.50
N ILE A 139 14.99 -4.59 -11.34
CA ILE A 139 13.82 -4.93 -10.52
C ILE A 139 14.30 -5.42 -9.16
N ILE A 140 13.87 -4.74 -8.09
CA ILE A 140 14.14 -5.11 -6.71
C ILE A 140 12.85 -5.66 -6.11
N LYS A 141 12.93 -6.87 -5.52
CA LYS A 141 11.76 -7.55 -4.96
C LYS A 141 11.30 -6.87 -3.68
N THR A 142 10.00 -6.65 -3.57
CA THR A 142 9.33 -6.25 -2.32
C THR A 142 9.07 -7.47 -1.43
N LYS A 143 8.81 -7.23 -0.14
CA LYS A 143 8.50 -8.27 0.84
C LYS A 143 7.25 -7.91 1.64
N VAL A 144 6.34 -8.86 1.83
CA VAL A 144 5.21 -8.69 2.75
C VAL A 144 5.70 -8.88 4.18
N ILE A 145 5.37 -7.92 5.05
CA ILE A 145 5.65 -7.95 6.49
C ILE A 145 4.32 -8.10 7.22
N PRO A 146 3.94 -9.32 7.63
CA PRO A 146 2.71 -9.55 8.38
C PRO A 146 2.86 -9.04 9.81
N ARG A 147 1.85 -8.29 10.30
CA ARG A 147 1.74 -7.79 11.68
C ARG A 147 0.30 -7.99 12.20
N GLU A 148 -0.02 -7.38 13.35
CA GLU A 148 -1.30 -7.57 14.04
C GLU A 148 -2.51 -7.21 13.17
N SER A 149 -2.44 -6.14 12.36
CA SER A 149 -3.60 -5.66 11.60
C SER A 149 -4.18 -6.62 10.55
N SER A 150 -3.50 -7.74 10.28
CA SER A 150 -4.00 -8.77 9.35
C SER A 150 -3.87 -10.21 9.88
N LYS A 151 -3.19 -10.43 11.00
CA LYS A 151 -3.09 -11.75 11.63
C LYS A 151 -4.28 -11.97 12.56
N VAL A 152 -4.98 -13.08 12.40
CA VAL A 152 -5.88 -13.64 13.40
C VAL A 152 -5.11 -14.73 14.11
N ASN A 153 -5.02 -14.66 15.43
CA ASN A 153 -4.40 -15.69 16.26
C ASN A 153 -5.29 -16.94 16.30
#